data_cb2f7bfe0494495d9d3c8eb043830e18
#
_entry.id   cb2f7bfe0494495d9d3c8eb043830e18
#
_cell.length_a   1.000
_cell.length_b   1.000
_cell.length_c   1.000
_cell.angle_alpha   90.00
_cell.angle_beta   90.00
_cell.angle_gamma   90.00
#
_symmetry.space_group_name_H-M   'P 1'
#
loop_
_entity.id
_entity.type
_entity.pdbx_description
1 polymer ?
#
loop_
_entity_poly.entity_id
_entity_poly.type
_entity_poly.pdbx_seq_one_letter_code
_entity_poly.pdbx_strand_id
1 'polypeptide(L)'
;PGDEFYLLAEREIPSPEFYEDFSALEDGIGMIAYLTDDVGWKLEELDADESLCHKVTIACGEGVFPYMKRNIIINTRAIKNNFFGGGVNVSGLVTGGDLIDQLRGDDLGDRLIITSSMLRFENDLFLDDVSTDDVERELGVTLVPVNNNGNDLVEAGNAGKD
;
A
#
# COMPACT_ATOMS: atom_id res chain seq x y z
N PRO A 1 16.44 3.64 -12.64
CA PRO A 1 15.62 4.46 -11.75
C PRO A 1 14.45 3.62 -11.22
N GLY A 2 13.95 3.95 -10.01
CA GLY A 2 12.75 3.30 -9.50
C GLY A 2 11.52 3.63 -10.36
N ASP A 3 10.49 2.80 -10.25
CA ASP A 3 9.28 2.90 -11.09
C ASP A 3 8.54 4.22 -10.89
N GLU A 4 8.65 4.81 -9.70
CA GLU A 4 8.06 6.11 -9.38
C GLU A 4 8.53 7.24 -10.30
N PHE A 5 9.75 7.16 -10.85
CA PHE A 5 10.25 8.13 -11.80
C PHE A 5 9.50 8.09 -13.14
N TYR A 6 9.04 6.91 -13.57
CA TYR A 6 8.18 6.80 -14.75
C TYR A 6 6.83 7.45 -14.49
N LEU A 7 6.25 7.23 -13.30
CA LEU A 7 4.98 7.87 -12.91
C LEU A 7 5.11 9.39 -12.81
N LEU A 8 6.19 9.89 -12.20
CA LEU A 8 6.47 11.33 -12.11
C LEU A 8 6.69 11.98 -13.49
N ALA A 9 7.23 11.22 -14.44
CA ALA A 9 7.44 11.67 -15.82
C ALA A 9 6.21 11.48 -16.72
N GLU A 10 5.06 11.07 -16.17
CA GLU A 10 3.83 10.74 -16.89
C GLU A 10 4.04 9.67 -17.99
N ARG A 11 4.97 8.73 -17.73
CA ARG A 11 5.28 7.62 -18.62
C ARG A 11 4.70 6.32 -18.09
N GLU A 12 4.46 5.38 -19.00
CA GLU A 12 4.11 4.01 -18.63
C GLU A 12 5.28 3.34 -17.93
N ILE A 13 4.96 2.57 -16.88
CA ILE A 13 5.94 1.72 -16.22
C ILE A 13 6.33 0.61 -17.21
N PRO A 14 7.62 0.31 -17.37
CA PRO A 14 8.07 -0.78 -18.22
C PRO A 14 7.41 -2.11 -17.85
N SER A 15 7.25 -2.98 -18.84
CA SER A 15 6.70 -4.32 -18.60
C SER A 15 7.66 -5.19 -17.75
N PRO A 16 7.16 -6.26 -17.11
CA PRO A 16 7.97 -7.15 -16.28
C PRO A 16 9.25 -7.65 -16.96
N GLU A 17 9.21 -7.94 -18.25
CA GLU A 17 10.36 -8.43 -19.02
C GLU A 17 11.53 -7.44 -19.07
N PHE A 18 11.26 -6.15 -18.91
CA PHE A 18 12.31 -5.12 -18.84
C PHE A 18 13.19 -5.24 -17.60
N TYR A 19 12.67 -5.85 -16.53
CA TYR A 19 13.33 -5.92 -15.23
C TYR A 19 14.11 -7.21 -15.00
N GLU A 20 14.30 -8.07 -16.01
CA GLU A 20 15.15 -9.26 -15.95
C GLU A 20 14.96 -10.08 -14.65
N ASP A 21 13.77 -10.67 -14.47
CA ASP A 21 13.40 -11.43 -13.28
C ASP A 21 13.40 -10.64 -11.97
N PHE A 22 13.28 -9.31 -12.04
CA PHE A 22 13.19 -8.43 -10.88
C PHE A 22 14.36 -8.55 -9.89
N SER A 23 15.56 -8.80 -10.38
CA SER A 23 16.78 -9.00 -9.57
C SER A 23 17.18 -7.79 -8.70
N ALA A 24 16.61 -6.62 -8.94
CA ALA A 24 16.92 -5.37 -8.23
C ALA A 24 15.73 -4.81 -7.41
N LEU A 25 14.78 -5.67 -7.01
CA LEU A 25 13.64 -5.25 -6.17
C LEU A 25 14.08 -4.66 -4.83
N GLU A 26 15.14 -5.21 -4.23
CA GLU A 26 15.67 -4.71 -2.96
C GLU A 26 16.21 -3.27 -3.06
N ASP A 27 16.60 -2.85 -4.27
CA ASP A 27 17.02 -1.49 -4.59
C ASP A 27 15.85 -0.56 -4.99
N GLY A 28 14.59 -1.04 -4.90
CA GLY A 28 13.40 -0.30 -5.26
C GLY A 28 13.16 -0.18 -6.77
N ILE A 29 13.80 -1.05 -7.58
CA ILE A 29 13.67 -1.04 -9.04
C ILE A 29 12.70 -2.14 -9.48
N GLY A 30 11.64 -1.77 -10.20
CA GLY A 30 10.63 -2.71 -10.69
C GLY A 30 9.57 -3.09 -9.65
N MET A 31 9.52 -2.46 -8.48
CA MET A 31 8.57 -2.83 -7.41
C MET A 31 7.12 -2.68 -7.81
N ILE A 32 6.77 -1.62 -8.53
CA ILE A 32 5.38 -1.39 -8.97
C ILE A 32 5.03 -2.34 -10.11
N ALA A 33 5.96 -2.57 -11.04
CA ALA A 33 5.76 -3.54 -12.11
C ALA A 33 5.57 -4.95 -11.56
N TYR A 34 6.39 -5.36 -10.58
CA TYR A 34 6.27 -6.64 -9.88
C TYR A 34 4.93 -6.78 -9.16
N LEU A 35 4.54 -5.79 -8.37
CA LEU A 35 3.26 -5.79 -7.66
C LEU A 35 2.08 -5.92 -8.63
N THR A 36 2.14 -5.24 -9.77
CA THR A 36 1.08 -5.29 -10.78
C THR A 36 0.94 -6.66 -11.41
N ASP A 37 2.06 -7.25 -11.78
CA ASP A 37 2.10 -8.58 -12.40
C ASP A 37 1.56 -9.63 -11.42
N ASP A 38 2.03 -9.60 -10.18
CA ASP A 38 1.65 -10.53 -9.12
C ASP A 38 0.15 -10.38 -8.72
N VAL A 39 -0.36 -9.14 -8.62
CA VAL A 39 -1.80 -8.88 -8.42
C VAL A 39 -2.62 -9.38 -9.60
N GLY A 40 -2.17 -9.14 -10.84
CA GLY A 40 -2.85 -9.59 -12.06
C GLY A 40 -3.03 -11.10 -12.07
N TRP A 41 -1.96 -11.85 -11.83
CA TRP A 41 -2.00 -13.32 -11.74
C TRP A 41 -2.98 -13.81 -10.67
N LYS A 42 -2.94 -13.19 -9.50
CA LYS A 42 -3.77 -13.62 -8.37
C LYS A 42 -5.25 -13.30 -8.58
N LEU A 43 -5.57 -12.17 -9.18
CA LEU A 43 -6.96 -11.80 -9.50
C LEU A 43 -7.57 -12.70 -10.58
N GLU A 44 -6.78 -13.24 -11.51
CA GLU A 44 -7.24 -14.23 -12.47
C GLU A 44 -7.61 -15.56 -11.81
N GLU A 45 -6.96 -15.90 -10.68
CA GLU A 45 -7.27 -17.12 -9.91
C GLU A 45 -8.51 -16.97 -9.01
N LEU A 46 -8.90 -15.73 -8.68
CA LEU A 46 -10.00 -15.46 -7.76
C LEU A 46 -11.17 -14.85 -8.52
N ASP A 47 -12.35 -15.47 -8.39
CA ASP A 47 -13.62 -14.80 -8.70
C ASP A 47 -13.79 -13.64 -7.71
N ALA A 48 -13.32 -12.46 -8.10
CA ALA A 48 -13.34 -11.27 -7.25
C ALA A 48 -14.80 -10.86 -6.99
N ASP A 49 -15.24 -11.01 -5.75
CA ASP A 49 -16.52 -10.49 -5.28
C ASP A 49 -16.38 -8.98 -5.02
N GLU A 50 -16.99 -8.14 -5.87
CA GLU A 50 -16.97 -6.68 -5.73
C GLU A 50 -17.45 -6.20 -4.34
N SER A 51 -18.25 -7.01 -3.61
CA SER A 51 -18.76 -6.66 -2.29
C SER A 51 -17.65 -6.55 -1.22
N LEU A 52 -16.50 -7.18 -1.43
CA LEU A 52 -15.35 -7.13 -0.51
C LEU A 52 -14.56 -5.82 -0.61
N CYS A 53 -14.55 -5.20 -1.77
CA CYS A 53 -13.80 -3.96 -2.03
C CYS A 53 -14.26 -2.78 -1.18
N HIS A 54 -15.50 -2.79 -0.69
CA HIS A 54 -16.07 -1.71 0.13
C HIS A 54 -15.71 -1.77 1.61
N LYS A 55 -15.15 -2.89 2.07
CA LYS A 55 -14.81 -3.10 3.49
C LYS A 55 -13.33 -2.92 3.80
N VAL A 56 -12.55 -2.57 2.81
CA VAL A 56 -11.09 -2.48 2.90
C VAL A 56 -10.61 -1.17 2.31
N THR A 57 -9.69 -0.52 3.02
CA THR A 57 -8.98 0.66 2.52
C THR A 57 -7.48 0.39 2.47
N ILE A 58 -6.81 0.83 1.42
CA ILE A 58 -5.35 0.81 1.31
C ILE A 58 -4.84 2.22 1.58
N ALA A 59 -3.89 2.38 2.50
CA ALA A 59 -3.15 3.62 2.69
C ALA A 59 -1.76 3.50 2.07
N CYS A 60 -1.37 4.48 1.27
CA CYS A 60 -0.08 4.53 0.60
C CYS A 60 0.47 5.96 0.55
N GLY A 61 1.77 6.10 0.30
CA GLY A 61 2.38 7.41 0.04
C GLY A 61 1.87 8.06 -1.24
N GLU A 62 1.99 9.37 -1.33
CA GLU A 62 1.51 10.16 -2.47
C GLU A 62 2.15 9.73 -3.80
N GLY A 63 3.40 9.23 -3.78
CA GLY A 63 4.14 8.87 -4.99
C GLY A 63 3.50 7.71 -5.77
N VAL A 64 3.01 6.69 -5.10
CA VAL A 64 2.39 5.51 -5.74
C VAL A 64 0.88 5.64 -5.90
N PHE A 65 0.24 6.58 -5.20
CA PHE A 65 -1.21 6.72 -5.17
C PHE A 65 -1.87 6.84 -6.55
N PRO A 66 -1.38 7.65 -7.52
CA PRO A 66 -2.00 7.76 -8.83
C PRO A 66 -2.07 6.41 -9.58
N TYR A 67 -1.04 5.58 -9.38
CA TYR A 67 -0.98 4.25 -9.93
C TYR A 67 -1.98 3.30 -9.24
N MET A 68 -1.98 3.26 -7.91
CA MET A 68 -2.90 2.44 -7.12
C MET A 68 -4.36 2.76 -7.45
N LYS A 69 -4.71 4.04 -7.49
CA LYS A 69 -6.07 4.49 -7.82
C LYS A 69 -6.53 4.07 -9.21
N ARG A 70 -5.61 3.97 -10.18
CA ARG A 70 -5.94 3.61 -11.57
C ARG A 70 -6.11 2.10 -11.75
N ASN A 71 -5.31 1.31 -11.06
CA ASN A 71 -5.14 -0.11 -11.34
C ASN A 71 -5.76 -1.02 -10.28
N ILE A 72 -6.12 -0.49 -9.11
CA ILE A 72 -6.67 -1.28 -8.01
C ILE A 72 -8.06 -0.75 -7.66
N ILE A 73 -9.06 -1.65 -7.68
CA ILE A 73 -10.48 -1.31 -7.44
C ILE A 73 -10.78 -1.06 -5.95
N ILE A 74 -9.84 -1.37 -5.05
CA ILE A 74 -9.99 -1.16 -3.61
C ILE A 74 -9.91 0.33 -3.27
N ASN A 75 -10.68 0.76 -2.27
CA ASN A 75 -10.61 2.12 -1.75
C ASN A 75 -9.17 2.47 -1.33
N THR A 76 -8.58 3.46 -1.95
CA THR A 76 -7.18 3.83 -1.72
C THR A 76 -7.09 5.28 -1.22
N ARG A 77 -6.25 5.51 -0.22
CA ARG A 77 -5.97 6.82 0.37
C ARG A 77 -4.50 7.16 0.24
N ALA A 78 -4.24 8.35 -0.32
CA ALA A 78 -2.90 8.95 -0.30
C ALA A 78 -2.64 9.58 1.05
N ILE A 79 -1.49 9.29 1.64
CA ILE A 79 -1.05 9.89 2.89
C ILE A 79 0.13 10.80 2.60
N LYS A 80 -0.07 12.08 2.89
CA LYS A 80 1.00 13.06 2.82
C LYS A 80 1.94 12.89 4.01
N ASN A 81 3.23 12.83 3.75
CA ASN A 81 4.23 12.73 4.80
C ASN A 81 4.48 14.13 5.41
N ASN A 82 3.84 14.42 6.54
CA ASN A 82 4.08 15.66 7.27
C ASN A 82 5.23 15.53 8.28
N PHE A 83 5.46 14.32 8.80
CA PHE A 83 6.50 14.06 9.81
C PHE A 83 7.91 14.33 9.27
N PHE A 84 8.22 13.84 8.07
CA PHE A 84 9.53 14.06 7.43
C PHE A 84 9.54 15.25 6.47
N GLY A 85 8.44 15.99 6.38
CA GLY A 85 8.28 17.12 5.45
C GLY A 85 7.68 16.72 4.10
N GLY A 86 6.91 17.63 3.50
CA GLY A 86 6.06 17.38 2.33
C GLY A 86 6.76 17.01 1.02
N GLY A 87 8.09 16.88 1.00
CA GLY A 87 8.85 16.38 -0.15
C GLY A 87 9.07 14.88 -0.18
N VAL A 88 8.70 14.17 0.91
CA VAL A 88 8.82 12.72 1.04
C VAL A 88 7.49 12.09 0.67
N ASN A 89 7.48 11.26 -0.37
CA ASN A 89 6.24 10.70 -0.95
C ASN A 89 6.22 9.15 -1.01
N VAL A 90 7.25 8.48 -0.49
CA VAL A 90 7.34 7.02 -0.48
C VAL A 90 6.50 6.41 0.64
N SER A 91 5.81 5.31 0.36
CA SER A 91 4.91 4.65 1.32
C SER A 91 5.64 4.18 2.57
N GLY A 92 6.84 3.64 2.46
CA GLY A 92 7.60 3.09 3.60
C GLY A 92 8.02 4.12 4.66
N LEU A 93 7.87 5.42 4.39
CA LEU A 93 8.17 6.48 5.35
C LEU A 93 6.91 7.17 5.91
N VAL A 94 5.72 6.69 5.58
CA VAL A 94 4.46 7.12 6.19
C VAL A 94 4.46 6.73 7.66
N THR A 95 4.07 7.65 8.54
CA THR A 95 4.06 7.45 9.98
C THR A 95 2.67 7.15 10.53
N GLY A 96 2.61 6.61 11.75
CA GLY A 96 1.34 6.34 12.43
C GLY A 96 0.55 7.62 12.72
N GLY A 97 1.24 8.69 13.12
CA GLY A 97 0.63 10.01 13.33
C GLY A 97 0.00 10.57 12.07
N ASP A 98 0.71 10.49 10.92
CA ASP A 98 0.19 10.94 9.63
C ASP A 98 -1.05 10.13 9.19
N LEU A 99 -1.07 8.81 9.45
CA LEU A 99 -2.26 7.97 9.22
C LEU A 99 -3.45 8.42 10.06
N ILE A 100 -3.25 8.57 11.37
CA ILE A 100 -4.32 8.96 12.29
C ILE A 100 -4.88 10.34 11.92
N ASP A 101 -4.02 11.32 11.71
CA ASP A 101 -4.44 12.70 11.46
C ASP A 101 -5.21 12.86 10.15
N GLN A 102 -4.83 12.11 9.12
CA GLN A 102 -5.41 12.26 7.78
C GLN A 102 -6.60 11.33 7.51
N LEU A 103 -6.71 10.22 8.22
CA LEU A 103 -7.78 9.24 8.02
C LEU A 103 -8.88 9.31 9.08
N ARG A 104 -8.70 10.11 10.13
CA ARG A 104 -9.69 10.26 11.20
C ARG A 104 -11.01 10.79 10.64
N GLY A 105 -12.07 10.01 10.86
CA GLY A 105 -13.44 10.37 10.40
C GLY A 105 -13.78 9.91 8.99
N ASP A 106 -12.82 9.32 8.26
CA ASP A 106 -13.09 8.69 6.97
C ASP A 106 -13.79 7.34 7.15
N ASP A 107 -14.62 6.99 6.17
CA ASP A 107 -15.12 5.61 6.05
C ASP A 107 -14.02 4.72 5.44
N LEU A 108 -13.38 3.96 6.31
CA LEU A 108 -12.26 3.07 5.95
C LEU A 108 -12.70 1.61 5.77
N GLY A 109 -13.96 1.30 6.10
CA GLY A 109 -14.42 -0.08 6.19
C GLY A 109 -13.89 -0.77 7.45
N ASP A 110 -13.71 -2.09 7.37
CA ASP A 110 -13.31 -2.91 8.51
C ASP A 110 -11.78 -3.00 8.67
N ARG A 111 -11.04 -2.79 7.58
CA ARG A 111 -9.60 -2.99 7.52
C ARG A 111 -8.87 -1.86 6.81
N LEU A 112 -7.70 -1.54 7.35
CA LEU A 112 -6.73 -0.63 6.75
C LEU A 112 -5.47 -1.41 6.38
N ILE A 113 -5.24 -1.61 5.08
CA ILE A 113 -4.04 -2.26 4.56
C ILE A 113 -2.94 -1.23 4.42
N ILE A 114 -1.77 -1.55 4.93
CA ILE A 114 -0.53 -0.78 4.78
C ILE A 114 0.61 -1.68 4.33
N THR A 115 1.66 -1.10 3.75
CA THR A 115 2.91 -1.86 3.55
C THR A 115 3.62 -2.08 4.88
N SER A 116 4.14 -3.27 5.11
CA SER A 116 4.96 -3.59 6.29
C SER A 116 6.22 -2.72 6.38
N SER A 117 6.66 -2.13 5.26
CA SER A 117 7.77 -1.17 5.23
C SER A 117 7.53 0.12 6.03
N MET A 118 6.28 0.42 6.40
CA MET A 118 5.96 1.54 7.31
C MET A 118 6.35 1.25 8.76
N LEU A 119 6.54 -0.02 9.10
CA LEU A 119 6.79 -0.48 10.46
C LEU A 119 8.27 -0.81 10.68
N ARG A 120 8.71 -0.68 11.92
CA ARG A 120 10.03 -1.15 12.36
C ARG A 120 10.11 -2.68 12.30
N PHE A 121 11.30 -3.21 12.50
CA PHE A 121 11.63 -4.64 12.36
C PHE A 121 10.66 -5.60 13.10
N GLU A 122 10.15 -5.21 14.27
CA GLU A 122 9.21 -6.01 15.05
C GLU A 122 7.74 -5.87 14.62
N ASN A 123 7.46 -5.03 13.60
CA ASN A 123 6.15 -4.75 13.02
C ASN A 123 5.08 -4.25 14.02
N ASP A 124 5.50 -3.59 15.08
CA ASP A 124 4.63 -3.07 16.15
C ASP A 124 4.62 -1.55 16.25
N LEU A 125 5.67 -0.89 15.74
CA LEU A 125 5.86 0.56 15.82
C LEU A 125 6.13 1.18 14.46
N PHE A 126 5.55 2.34 14.23
CA PHE A 126 5.91 3.25 13.13
C PHE A 126 7.20 4.02 13.45
N LEU A 127 7.71 4.76 12.47
CA LEU A 127 8.96 5.52 12.63
C LEU A 127 8.85 6.69 13.62
N ASP A 128 7.64 7.13 13.93
CA ASP A 128 7.32 8.18 14.91
C ASP A 128 6.95 7.62 16.30
N ASP A 129 7.28 6.35 16.56
CA ASP A 129 6.99 5.64 17.81
C ASP A 129 5.48 5.42 18.10
N VAL A 130 4.58 5.74 17.18
CA VAL A 130 3.16 5.37 17.28
C VAL A 130 3.04 3.86 17.06
N SER A 131 2.27 3.18 17.92
CA SER A 131 2.05 1.73 17.79
C SER A 131 0.95 1.40 16.79
N THR A 132 0.96 0.18 16.27
CA THR A 132 -0.14 -0.36 15.45
C THR A 132 -1.45 -0.35 16.22
N ASP A 133 -1.44 -0.72 17.51
CA ASP A 133 -2.61 -0.69 18.39
C ASP A 133 -3.20 0.72 18.56
N ASP A 134 -2.35 1.75 18.59
CA ASP A 134 -2.81 3.13 18.67
C ASP A 134 -3.54 3.53 17.38
N VAL A 135 -3.00 3.17 16.22
CA VAL A 135 -3.66 3.44 14.93
C VAL A 135 -5.01 2.72 14.85
N GLU A 136 -5.08 1.44 15.21
CA GLU A 136 -6.33 0.66 15.23
C GLU A 136 -7.37 1.30 16.15
N ARG A 137 -6.97 1.68 17.35
CA ARG A 137 -7.86 2.30 18.34
C ARG A 137 -8.39 3.67 17.87
N GLU A 138 -7.52 4.52 17.32
CA GLU A 138 -7.87 5.87 16.90
C GLU A 138 -8.72 5.90 15.63
N LEU A 139 -8.52 4.95 14.72
CA LEU A 139 -9.24 4.87 13.46
C LEU A 139 -10.43 3.90 13.49
N GLY A 140 -10.51 3.03 14.49
CA GLY A 140 -11.59 2.04 14.63
C GLY A 140 -11.57 0.95 13.56
N VAL A 141 -10.39 0.58 13.06
CA VAL A 141 -10.19 -0.43 12.01
C VAL A 141 -9.17 -1.47 12.43
N THR A 142 -9.17 -2.63 11.79
CA THR A 142 -8.06 -3.59 11.90
C THR A 142 -6.94 -3.19 10.95
N LEU A 143 -5.73 -3.00 11.45
CA LEU A 143 -4.55 -2.69 10.64
C LEU A 143 -3.96 -3.99 10.08
N VAL A 144 -3.74 -4.04 8.77
CA VAL A 144 -3.20 -5.22 8.09
C VAL A 144 -1.91 -4.86 7.36
N PRO A 145 -0.75 -5.06 7.97
CA PRO A 145 0.53 -4.92 7.28
C PRO A 145 0.70 -6.04 6.26
N VAL A 146 1.04 -5.68 5.03
CA VAL A 146 1.33 -6.63 3.94
C VAL A 146 2.73 -6.41 3.41
N ASN A 147 3.37 -7.48 2.95
CA ASN A 147 4.62 -7.35 2.23
C ASN A 147 4.37 -6.73 0.85
N ASN A 148 5.43 -6.23 0.22
CA ASN A 148 5.34 -5.58 -1.09
C ASN A 148 5.20 -6.63 -2.23
N ASN A 149 4.16 -7.46 -2.13
CA ASN A 149 3.79 -8.45 -3.16
C ASN A 149 2.28 -8.50 -3.34
N GLY A 150 1.83 -8.90 -4.51
CA GLY A 150 0.42 -8.91 -4.86
C GLY A 150 -0.36 -9.99 -4.15
N ASN A 151 0.26 -11.14 -3.84
CA ASN A 151 -0.41 -12.22 -3.14
C ASN A 151 -0.89 -11.79 -1.75
N ASP A 152 0.00 -11.20 -0.94
CA ASP A 152 -0.34 -10.72 0.40
C ASP A 152 -1.41 -9.62 0.34
N LEU A 153 -1.33 -8.73 -0.65
CA LEU A 153 -2.32 -7.67 -0.86
C LEU A 153 -3.71 -8.23 -1.17
N VAL A 154 -3.79 -9.20 -2.07
CA VAL A 154 -5.06 -9.84 -2.45
C VAL A 154 -5.62 -10.67 -1.31
N GLU A 155 -4.79 -11.42 -0.59
CA GLU A 155 -5.21 -12.18 0.59
C GLU A 155 -5.74 -11.26 1.70
N ALA A 156 -5.07 -10.13 1.97
CA ALA A 156 -5.53 -9.14 2.95
C ALA A 156 -6.88 -8.53 2.56
N GLY A 157 -7.13 -8.31 1.27
CA GLY A 157 -8.41 -7.86 0.73
C GLY A 157 -9.53 -8.90 0.87
N ASN A 158 -9.21 -10.19 0.77
CA ASN A 158 -10.16 -11.30 0.79
C ASN A 158 -10.39 -11.93 2.17
N ALA A 159 -9.54 -11.71 3.16
CA ALA A 159 -9.56 -12.38 4.47
C ALA A 159 -10.79 -12.06 5.35
N GLY A 160 -11.97 -11.86 4.78
CA GLY A 160 -13.27 -11.64 5.44
C GLY A 160 -14.32 -12.68 5.12
N LYS A 161 -13.93 -13.78 4.50
CA LYS A 161 -14.84 -14.89 4.12
C LYS A 161 -14.85 -16.04 5.13
N ASP A 162 -14.63 -15.79 6.41
CA ASP A 162 -14.91 -16.78 7.46
C ASP A 162 -16.23 -16.51 8.15
#